data_047fc250a654351e048a7cdf395dbd4b
#
_entry.id   047fc250a654351e048a7cdf395dbd4b
#
_cell.length_a   1.000
_cell.length_b   1.000
_cell.length_c   1.000
_cell.angle_alpha   90.00
_cell.angle_beta   90.00
_cell.angle_gamma   90.00
#
_symmetry.space_group_name_H-M   'P 1'
#
loop_
_entity.id
_entity.type
_entity.pdbx_description
1 polymer ?
#
loop_
_entity_poly.entity_id
_entity_poly.type
_entity_poly.pdbx_seq_one_letter_code
_entity_poly.pdbx_strand_id
1 'polypeptide(L)'
;MKVIGLIPFKNEEHFLPTYLSNVKPICDEIIAVDDHSIDNSRKIMEDAGVMVKGYEDTEKLKGGWTCGLIRQHLFNYGREAGGTHFVCLDADETFTSNFVPIARDIMSQLEPGEKVRMQWLALWKSCTHFRNDYTVWSNNFKDFIVRDDTSLDYNYGYMCEGRTIGPNTDETQRTLELEHGAVLHYQFSFYNNFQLKQAWCQIGELVQKGQGAIHEINSKYSITMLEDNVGMTQMPEEWIENIPLPDIPNFDPEWNEKYFMRKNLLPDIYRHFDEYGVEYFKDLNVWHIPQLREKLNA
;
A
#
# COMPACT_ATOMS: atom_id res chain seq x y z
N MET A 1 18.32 20.43 -1.32
CA MET A 1 17.29 19.40 -1.12
C MET A 1 17.10 18.67 -2.44
N LYS A 2 17.30 17.36 -2.48
CA LYS A 2 16.92 16.47 -3.59
C LYS A 2 15.85 15.52 -3.09
N VAL A 3 14.64 15.63 -3.65
CA VAL A 3 13.47 14.83 -3.26
C VAL A 3 13.31 13.68 -4.24
N ILE A 4 13.30 12.45 -3.73
CA ILE A 4 13.10 11.25 -4.54
C ILE A 4 11.85 10.51 -4.08
N GLY A 5 10.94 10.22 -5.02
CA GLY A 5 9.83 9.31 -4.82
C GLY A 5 10.31 7.86 -4.85
N LEU A 6 9.98 7.08 -3.83
CA LEU A 6 10.32 5.66 -3.71
C LEU A 6 9.05 4.83 -3.77
N ILE A 7 8.85 4.10 -4.86
CA ILE A 7 7.60 3.35 -5.09
C ILE A 7 7.86 1.86 -5.37
N PRO A 8 7.32 0.94 -4.54
CA PRO A 8 7.16 -0.45 -4.91
C PRO A 8 5.86 -0.64 -5.69
N PHE A 9 5.87 -1.44 -6.73
CA PHE A 9 4.62 -1.75 -7.44
C PHE A 9 4.58 -3.20 -7.97
N LYS A 10 3.36 -3.72 -8.10
CA LYS A 10 3.05 -5.00 -8.73
C LYS A 10 1.67 -4.97 -9.32
N ASN A 11 1.57 -4.99 -10.66
CA ASN A 11 0.30 -5.01 -11.38
C ASN A 11 -0.64 -3.86 -10.98
N GLU A 12 -0.16 -2.63 -11.07
CA GLU A 12 -0.86 -1.41 -10.66
C GLU A 12 -1.18 -0.47 -11.84
N GLU A 13 -1.30 -1.02 -13.06
CA GLU A 13 -1.52 -0.22 -14.29
C GLU A 13 -2.66 0.79 -14.16
N HIS A 14 -3.68 0.51 -13.33
CA HIS A 14 -4.83 1.38 -13.13
C HIS A 14 -4.57 2.57 -12.21
N PHE A 15 -3.66 2.43 -11.25
CA PHE A 15 -3.36 3.49 -10.27
C PHE A 15 -2.16 4.34 -10.64
N LEU A 16 -1.20 3.78 -11.38
CA LEU A 16 0.05 4.47 -11.71
C LEU A 16 -0.13 5.81 -12.44
N PRO A 17 -1.09 6.00 -13.36
CA PRO A 17 -1.34 7.33 -13.93
C PRO A 17 -1.74 8.37 -12.88
N THR A 18 -2.61 7.98 -11.93
CA THR A 18 -3.05 8.81 -10.79
C THR A 18 -1.86 9.14 -9.87
N TYR A 19 -1.08 8.12 -9.48
CA TYR A 19 0.14 8.29 -8.69
C TYR A 19 1.12 9.26 -9.34
N LEU A 20 1.46 9.04 -10.60
CA LEU A 20 2.43 9.86 -11.34
C LEU A 20 2.02 11.31 -11.45
N SER A 21 0.75 11.60 -11.74
CA SER A 21 0.23 12.95 -11.84
C SER A 21 0.37 13.74 -10.52
N ASN A 22 0.26 13.05 -9.39
CA ASN A 22 0.27 13.62 -8.06
C ASN A 22 1.69 13.76 -7.47
N VAL A 23 2.56 12.76 -7.69
CA VAL A 23 3.87 12.69 -7.03
C VAL A 23 4.98 13.37 -7.84
N LYS A 24 4.92 13.32 -9.18
CA LYS A 24 5.94 13.96 -10.04
C LYS A 24 6.14 15.46 -9.77
N PRO A 25 5.12 16.28 -9.48
CA PRO A 25 5.32 17.70 -9.16
C PRO A 25 6.12 17.94 -7.87
N ILE A 26 6.13 16.98 -6.95
CA ILE A 26 6.80 17.09 -5.65
C ILE A 26 8.26 16.62 -5.73
N CYS A 27 8.53 15.60 -6.55
CA CYS A 27 9.82 14.90 -6.61
C CYS A 27 10.71 15.40 -7.73
N ASP A 28 12.03 15.46 -7.50
CA ASP A 28 13.03 15.72 -8.54
C ASP A 28 13.25 14.46 -9.40
N GLU A 29 13.08 13.29 -8.80
CA GLU A 29 13.19 11.97 -9.43
C GLU A 29 12.21 10.99 -8.79
N ILE A 30 11.82 9.95 -9.52
CA ILE A 30 11.11 8.79 -8.97
C ILE A 30 11.91 7.53 -9.29
N ILE A 31 12.15 6.70 -8.26
CA ILE A 31 12.76 5.39 -8.37
C ILE A 31 11.74 4.36 -7.97
N ALA A 32 11.56 3.37 -8.81
CA ALA A 32 10.57 2.33 -8.64
C ALA A 32 11.21 0.93 -8.59
N VAL A 33 10.63 0.04 -7.81
CA VAL A 33 10.93 -1.39 -7.87
C VAL A 33 9.69 -2.14 -8.32
N ASP A 34 9.85 -2.88 -9.41
CA ASP A 34 8.82 -3.74 -9.99
C ASP A 34 8.88 -5.13 -9.36
N ASP A 35 7.84 -5.50 -8.59
CA ASP A 35 7.70 -6.85 -8.04
C ASP A 35 7.08 -7.83 -9.06
N HIS A 36 7.77 -8.01 -10.19
CA HIS A 36 7.38 -8.97 -11.25
C HIS A 36 5.97 -8.73 -11.81
N SER A 37 5.67 -7.49 -12.21
CA SER A 37 4.41 -7.16 -12.88
C SER A 37 4.27 -7.90 -14.22
N ILE A 38 3.05 -8.32 -14.52
CA ILE A 38 2.67 -9.00 -15.77
C ILE A 38 1.68 -8.19 -16.63
N ASP A 39 1.30 -7.00 -16.13
CA ASP A 39 0.47 -6.01 -16.82
C ASP A 39 1.34 -4.89 -17.43
N ASN A 40 0.73 -3.75 -17.78
CA ASN A 40 1.44 -2.61 -18.36
C ASN A 40 2.15 -1.72 -17.32
N SER A 41 2.13 -2.06 -16.03
CA SER A 41 2.69 -1.22 -14.96
C SER A 41 4.11 -0.77 -15.24
N ARG A 42 5.00 -1.71 -15.57
CA ARG A 42 6.40 -1.42 -15.89
C ARG A 42 6.53 -0.43 -17.05
N LYS A 43 5.79 -0.70 -18.13
CA LYS A 43 5.80 0.16 -19.33
C LYS A 43 5.31 1.58 -19.00
N ILE A 44 4.23 1.73 -18.20
CA ILE A 44 3.70 3.03 -17.79
C ILE A 44 4.77 3.83 -17.04
N MET A 45 5.49 3.19 -16.11
CA MET A 45 6.54 3.85 -15.34
C MET A 45 7.73 4.26 -16.20
N GLU A 46 8.21 3.37 -17.09
CA GLU A 46 9.31 3.64 -18.03
C GLU A 46 8.95 4.76 -19.02
N ASP A 47 7.76 4.73 -19.60
CA ASP A 47 7.25 5.79 -20.51
C ASP A 47 7.14 7.16 -19.80
N ALA A 48 6.90 7.15 -18.50
CA ALA A 48 6.88 8.36 -17.67
C ALA A 48 8.28 8.87 -17.28
N GLY A 49 9.35 8.17 -17.68
CA GLY A 49 10.74 8.52 -17.36
C GLY A 49 11.16 8.14 -15.93
N VAL A 50 10.43 7.22 -15.29
CA VAL A 50 10.79 6.71 -13.97
C VAL A 50 11.91 5.68 -14.08
N MET A 51 12.87 5.72 -13.15
CA MET A 51 13.91 4.71 -13.04
C MET A 51 13.34 3.43 -12.43
N VAL A 52 13.04 2.43 -13.27
CA VAL A 52 12.50 1.15 -12.81
C VAL A 52 13.63 0.15 -12.58
N LYS A 53 13.73 -0.35 -11.37
CA LYS A 53 14.66 -1.40 -10.95
C LYS A 53 13.93 -2.73 -10.76
N GLY A 54 14.66 -3.83 -10.93
CA GLY A 54 14.26 -5.15 -10.47
C GLY A 54 14.98 -5.53 -9.18
N TYR A 55 14.56 -6.61 -8.56
CA TYR A 55 15.30 -7.24 -7.45
C TYR A 55 15.31 -8.75 -7.65
N GLU A 56 16.30 -9.42 -7.05
CA GLU A 56 16.36 -10.87 -7.07
C GLU A 56 15.52 -11.45 -5.93
N ASP A 57 14.69 -12.42 -6.24
CA ASP A 57 13.70 -13.04 -5.35
C ASP A 57 14.33 -14.06 -4.38
N THR A 58 15.60 -13.87 -4.04
CA THR A 58 16.41 -14.84 -3.26
C THR A 58 16.09 -14.84 -1.76
N GLU A 59 15.41 -13.80 -1.26
CA GLU A 59 15.17 -13.60 0.18
C GLU A 59 13.67 -13.48 0.52
N LYS A 60 12.80 -14.27 -0.12
CA LYS A 60 11.39 -14.31 0.27
C LYS A 60 11.23 -14.72 1.73
N LEU A 61 10.55 -13.88 2.49
CA LEU A 61 10.10 -14.26 3.81
C LEU A 61 9.14 -15.44 3.73
N LYS A 62 9.15 -16.32 4.73
CA LYS A 62 8.15 -17.37 4.87
C LYS A 62 6.75 -16.73 4.78
N GLY A 63 5.89 -17.25 3.92
CA GLY A 63 4.58 -16.65 3.65
C GLY A 63 4.52 -15.68 2.45
N GLY A 64 5.63 -15.46 1.74
CA GLY A 64 5.66 -14.69 0.48
C GLY A 64 5.72 -13.16 0.63
N TRP A 65 5.99 -12.64 1.82
CA TRP A 65 6.09 -11.20 2.09
C TRP A 65 7.45 -10.65 1.67
N THR A 66 7.48 -9.80 0.66
CA THR A 66 8.72 -9.20 0.12
C THR A 66 8.82 -7.68 0.32
N CYS A 67 7.77 -7.04 0.82
CA CYS A 67 7.70 -5.58 0.84
C CYS A 67 8.81 -4.90 1.66
N GLY A 68 9.22 -5.45 2.79
CA GLY A 68 10.32 -4.89 3.58
C GLY A 68 11.64 -4.87 2.82
N LEU A 69 11.94 -5.96 2.11
CA LEU A 69 13.14 -6.08 1.27
C LEU A 69 13.09 -5.09 0.10
N ILE A 70 11.96 -5.00 -0.59
CA ILE A 70 11.77 -4.07 -1.71
C ILE A 70 11.97 -2.62 -1.23
N ARG A 71 11.42 -2.24 -0.08
CA ARG A 71 11.60 -0.91 0.47
C ARG A 71 13.04 -0.61 0.87
N GLN A 72 13.76 -1.59 1.41
CA GLN A 72 15.19 -1.41 1.67
C GLN A 72 15.97 -1.17 0.38
N HIS A 73 15.71 -1.92 -0.68
CA HIS A 73 16.32 -1.68 -1.98
C HIS A 73 16.00 -0.27 -2.51
N LEU A 74 14.75 0.18 -2.39
CA LEU A 74 14.34 1.51 -2.78
C LEU A 74 15.12 2.60 -2.03
N PHE A 75 15.29 2.49 -0.71
CA PHE A 75 16.10 3.43 0.07
C PHE A 75 17.56 3.45 -0.39
N ASN A 76 18.16 2.28 -0.62
CA ASN A 76 19.53 2.18 -1.12
C ASN A 76 19.69 2.86 -2.48
N TYR A 77 18.80 2.59 -3.42
CA TYR A 77 18.79 3.26 -4.73
C TYR A 77 18.56 4.76 -4.63
N GLY A 78 17.68 5.21 -3.73
CA GLY A 78 17.45 6.62 -3.46
C GLY A 78 18.70 7.33 -2.93
N ARG A 79 19.43 6.70 -2.01
CA ARG A 79 20.71 7.19 -1.47
C ARG A 79 21.81 7.22 -2.53
N GLU A 80 21.94 6.16 -3.33
CA GLU A 80 22.87 6.10 -4.47
C GLU A 80 22.61 7.20 -5.49
N ALA A 81 21.36 7.55 -5.71
CA ALA A 81 20.96 8.66 -6.57
C ALA A 81 21.19 10.04 -5.92
N GLY A 82 21.69 10.11 -4.68
CA GLY A 82 21.95 11.35 -3.95
C GLY A 82 20.70 12.03 -3.39
N GLY A 83 19.63 11.25 -3.15
CA GLY A 83 18.43 11.73 -2.47
C GLY A 83 18.72 12.17 -1.04
N THR A 84 18.07 13.25 -0.62
CA THR A 84 18.15 13.77 0.75
C THR A 84 16.80 13.73 1.44
N HIS A 85 15.72 13.63 0.67
CA HIS A 85 14.36 13.51 1.16
C HIS A 85 13.64 12.45 0.32
N PHE A 86 12.89 11.61 0.97
CA PHE A 86 12.20 10.50 0.33
C PHE A 86 10.69 10.57 0.54
N VAL A 87 9.93 10.40 -0.54
CA VAL A 87 8.48 10.24 -0.54
C VAL A 87 8.19 8.76 -0.73
N CYS A 88 7.52 8.14 0.24
CA CYS A 88 7.35 6.70 0.37
C CYS A 88 5.87 6.29 0.27
N LEU A 89 5.27 6.45 -0.90
CA LEU A 89 3.90 6.02 -1.20
C LEU A 89 3.88 4.68 -1.91
N ASP A 90 2.79 3.93 -1.71
CA ASP A 90 2.45 2.77 -2.55
C ASP A 90 1.80 3.24 -3.87
N ALA A 91 1.74 2.35 -4.86
CA ALA A 91 1.23 2.68 -6.19
C ALA A 91 -0.26 3.06 -6.20
N ASP A 92 -1.02 2.58 -5.22
CA ASP A 92 -2.44 2.85 -5.00
C ASP A 92 -2.68 3.97 -3.98
N GLU A 93 -1.70 4.90 -3.84
CA GLU A 93 -1.77 6.03 -2.92
C GLU A 93 -1.41 7.35 -3.61
N THR A 94 -2.06 8.44 -3.18
CA THR A 94 -1.70 9.82 -3.54
C THR A 94 -1.82 10.73 -2.34
N PHE A 95 -1.16 11.87 -2.38
CA PHE A 95 -1.49 12.96 -1.47
C PHE A 95 -2.78 13.64 -1.90
N THR A 96 -3.48 14.27 -0.96
CA THR A 96 -4.54 15.23 -1.30
C THR A 96 -3.99 16.42 -2.07
N SER A 97 -4.77 16.99 -2.98
CA SER A 97 -4.30 18.05 -3.88
C SER A 97 -3.83 19.31 -3.16
N ASN A 98 -4.44 19.65 -2.02
CA ASN A 98 -4.04 20.78 -1.19
C ASN A 98 -2.65 20.62 -0.55
N PHE A 99 -2.16 19.39 -0.39
CA PHE A 99 -0.82 19.12 0.14
C PHE A 99 0.29 19.37 -0.91
N VAL A 100 0.03 19.05 -2.18
CA VAL A 100 1.04 19.09 -3.25
C VAL A 100 1.80 20.43 -3.31
N PRO A 101 1.14 21.60 -3.30
CA PRO A 101 1.83 22.88 -3.39
C PRO A 101 2.70 23.23 -2.17
N ILE A 102 2.41 22.69 -0.99
CA ILE A 102 3.14 22.98 0.25
C ILE A 102 4.15 21.87 0.63
N ALA A 103 4.15 20.76 -0.07
CA ALA A 103 4.96 19.59 0.25
C ALA A 103 6.46 19.89 0.37
N ARG A 104 7.01 20.61 -0.61
CA ARG A 104 8.45 20.92 -0.62
C ARG A 104 8.85 21.90 0.49
N ASP A 105 7.99 22.82 0.85
CA ASP A 105 8.25 23.76 1.98
C ASP A 105 8.28 23.01 3.30
N ILE A 106 7.33 22.06 3.51
CA ILE A 106 7.32 21.20 4.69
C ILE A 106 8.59 20.33 4.75
N MET A 107 8.95 19.69 3.64
CA MET A 107 10.18 18.87 3.57
C MET A 107 11.45 19.65 3.86
N SER A 108 11.54 20.91 3.39
CA SER A 108 12.71 21.75 3.61
C SER A 108 12.99 22.08 5.08
N GLN A 109 12.00 21.92 5.95
CA GLN A 109 12.07 22.20 7.39
C GLN A 109 12.37 20.96 8.23
N LEU A 110 12.44 19.77 7.63
CA LEU A 110 12.73 18.53 8.36
C LEU A 110 14.20 18.50 8.76
N GLU A 111 14.48 18.02 9.97
CA GLU A 111 15.82 17.64 10.40
C GLU A 111 16.18 16.22 9.93
N PRO A 112 17.48 15.83 9.87
CA PRO A 112 17.87 14.47 9.52
C PRO A 112 17.17 13.42 10.39
N GLY A 113 16.53 12.43 9.76
CA GLY A 113 15.75 11.39 10.43
C GLY A 113 14.30 11.78 10.76
N GLU A 114 13.93 13.06 10.64
CA GLU A 114 12.53 13.47 10.81
C GLU A 114 11.64 13.01 9.67
N LYS A 115 10.40 12.73 10.03
CA LYS A 115 9.35 12.17 9.17
C LYS A 115 8.10 13.04 9.18
N VAL A 116 7.39 13.05 8.06
CA VAL A 116 6.02 13.58 8.01
C VAL A 116 5.05 12.42 8.14
N ARG A 117 4.31 12.44 9.23
CA ARG A 117 3.25 11.51 9.55
C ARG A 117 1.91 12.13 9.15
N MET A 118 1.13 11.41 8.35
CA MET A 118 -0.13 11.89 7.81
C MET A 118 -1.24 10.88 8.03
N GLN A 119 -2.47 11.36 8.08
CA GLN A 119 -3.62 10.49 8.10
C GLN A 119 -3.72 9.74 6.77
N TRP A 120 -3.97 8.43 6.86
CA TRP A 120 -4.11 7.53 5.73
C TRP A 120 -5.59 7.21 5.53
N LEU A 121 -6.21 7.89 4.58
CA LEU A 121 -7.64 7.85 4.34
C LEU A 121 -8.01 6.65 3.47
N ALA A 122 -8.70 5.67 4.05
CA ALA A 122 -9.22 4.52 3.33
C ALA A 122 -10.41 4.92 2.47
N LEU A 123 -10.20 5.06 1.16
CA LEU A 123 -11.28 5.32 0.21
C LEU A 123 -12.17 4.08 0.10
N TRP A 124 -13.48 4.23 0.34
CA TRP A 124 -14.35 3.09 0.56
C TRP A 124 -15.42 2.98 -0.51
N LYS A 125 -15.36 1.92 -1.33
CA LYS A 125 -16.29 1.65 -2.44
C LYS A 125 -16.45 2.84 -3.43
N SER A 126 -15.54 3.79 -3.39
CA SER A 126 -15.57 5.03 -4.16
C SER A 126 -14.19 5.67 -4.16
N CYS A 127 -13.87 6.45 -5.19
CA CYS A 127 -12.67 7.30 -5.21
C CYS A 127 -12.91 8.70 -4.61
N THR A 128 -14.12 9.01 -4.12
CA THR A 128 -14.51 10.33 -3.62
C THR A 128 -15.03 10.31 -2.18
N HIS A 129 -15.12 9.13 -1.56
CA HIS A 129 -15.58 8.97 -0.18
C HIS A 129 -14.55 8.17 0.61
N PHE A 130 -14.29 8.58 1.84
CA PHE A 130 -13.43 7.85 2.75
C PHE A 130 -14.19 7.42 4.01
N ARG A 131 -13.62 6.43 4.68
CA ARG A 131 -14.18 5.83 5.88
C ARG A 131 -13.91 6.70 7.12
N ASN A 132 -14.95 6.93 7.96
CA ASN A 132 -14.85 7.72 9.19
C ASN A 132 -15.63 7.11 10.37
N ASP A 133 -15.53 5.82 10.58
CA ASP A 133 -16.35 5.03 11.51
C ASP A 133 -15.67 4.66 12.84
N TYR A 134 -14.65 5.37 13.25
CA TYR A 134 -13.86 5.13 14.47
C TYR A 134 -13.16 3.76 14.55
N THR A 135 -13.01 3.07 13.42
CA THR A 135 -12.20 1.86 13.32
C THR A 135 -10.74 2.16 13.01
N VAL A 136 -9.92 1.12 13.00
CA VAL A 136 -8.51 1.22 12.56
C VAL A 136 -8.34 1.76 11.13
N TRP A 137 -9.39 1.72 10.31
CA TRP A 137 -9.39 2.23 8.95
C TRP A 137 -9.66 3.72 8.85
N SER A 138 -10.25 4.31 9.88
CA SER A 138 -10.61 5.74 9.91
C SER A 138 -9.60 6.59 10.67
N ASN A 139 -8.85 5.99 11.60
CA ASN A 139 -7.86 6.69 12.42
C ASN A 139 -6.48 6.04 12.24
N ASN A 140 -6.02 5.99 11.01
CA ASN A 140 -4.75 5.38 10.64
C ASN A 140 -3.77 6.46 10.19
N PHE A 141 -2.62 6.53 10.86
CA PHE A 141 -1.54 7.46 10.54
C PHE A 141 -0.29 6.68 10.16
N LYS A 142 0.39 7.13 9.12
CA LYS A 142 1.66 6.52 8.67
C LYS A 142 2.67 7.60 8.29
N ASP A 143 3.94 7.21 8.30
CA ASP A 143 5.04 8.07 7.89
C ASP A 143 5.24 7.93 6.38
N PHE A 144 5.01 9.00 5.62
CA PHE A 144 5.07 8.97 4.16
C PHE A 144 6.25 9.74 3.57
N ILE A 145 6.84 10.62 4.35
CA ILE A 145 7.98 11.43 3.93
C ILE A 145 9.04 11.35 5.01
N VAL A 146 10.32 11.33 4.62
CA VAL A 146 11.44 11.36 5.56
C VAL A 146 12.58 12.20 4.98
N ARG A 147 13.24 13.00 5.83
CA ARG A 147 14.58 13.51 5.52
C ARG A 147 15.59 12.41 5.89
N ASP A 148 16.42 12.02 4.94
CA ASP A 148 17.39 10.95 5.16
C ASP A 148 18.39 11.30 6.27
N ASP A 149 18.71 10.29 7.05
CA ASP A 149 19.86 10.26 7.94
C ASP A 149 20.65 8.98 7.62
N THR A 150 21.81 9.15 7.01
CA THR A 150 22.65 8.03 6.57
C THR A 150 23.20 7.18 7.70
N SER A 151 23.09 7.63 8.96
CA SER A 151 23.43 6.85 10.14
C SER A 151 22.33 5.84 10.52
N LEU A 152 21.12 5.98 9.95
CA LEU A 152 19.97 5.13 10.22
C LEU A 152 19.77 4.11 9.09
N ASP A 153 19.50 2.88 9.49
CA ASP A 153 19.11 1.82 8.57
C ASP A 153 17.58 1.78 8.39
N TYR A 154 17.14 1.17 7.28
CA TYR A 154 15.74 0.87 7.08
C TYR A 154 15.28 -0.13 8.14
N ASN A 155 14.21 0.22 8.84
CA ASN A 155 13.62 -0.67 9.83
C ASN A 155 12.67 -1.65 9.13
N TYR A 156 13.07 -2.92 9.06
CA TYR A 156 12.21 -4.00 8.57
C TYR A 156 10.98 -4.15 9.48
N GLY A 157 9.89 -3.47 9.13
CA GLY A 157 8.60 -3.76 9.73
C GLY A 157 8.10 -5.15 9.30
N TYR A 158 7.58 -5.91 10.24
CA TYR A 158 6.83 -7.12 9.93
C TYR A 158 5.61 -6.74 9.07
N MET A 159 5.34 -7.45 7.99
CA MET A 159 4.18 -7.23 7.13
C MET A 159 4.06 -5.82 6.49
N CYS A 160 5.16 -5.20 6.06
CA CYS A 160 5.15 -3.91 5.37
C CYS A 160 4.69 -2.70 6.22
N GLU A 161 4.70 -2.81 7.54
CA GLU A 161 4.29 -1.72 8.43
C GLU A 161 5.25 -0.53 8.37
N GLY A 162 6.55 -0.79 8.20
CA GLY A 162 7.56 0.27 8.06
C GLY A 162 7.64 0.80 6.63
N ARG A 163 7.60 2.13 6.47
CA ARG A 163 7.74 2.81 5.17
C ARG A 163 8.99 3.65 5.06
N THR A 164 9.56 4.03 6.20
CA THR A 164 10.69 4.96 6.32
C THR A 164 11.81 4.37 7.15
N ILE A 165 12.93 5.07 7.24
CA ILE A 165 14.09 4.69 8.04
C ILE A 165 13.95 5.09 9.50
N GLY A 166 14.74 4.45 10.37
CA GLY A 166 14.90 4.82 11.78
C GLY A 166 13.68 4.56 12.67
N PRO A 167 13.79 4.86 13.97
CA PRO A 167 12.74 4.60 14.94
C PRO A 167 11.53 5.52 14.74
N ASN A 168 10.37 5.05 15.16
CA ASN A 168 9.14 5.84 15.21
C ASN A 168 8.97 6.35 16.63
N THR A 169 9.40 7.58 16.89
CA THR A 169 9.25 8.26 18.19
C THR A 169 8.58 9.61 17.97
N ASP A 170 7.96 10.16 19.00
CA ASP A 170 7.32 11.48 18.92
C ASP A 170 8.33 12.58 18.54
N GLU A 171 9.60 12.40 18.86
CA GLU A 171 10.67 13.34 18.52
C GLU A 171 11.04 13.32 17.03
N THR A 172 10.81 12.19 16.35
CA THR A 172 11.15 12.00 14.92
C THR A 172 9.95 12.08 14.01
N GLN A 173 8.74 12.22 14.54
CA GLN A 173 7.50 12.23 13.78
C GLN A 173 6.80 13.59 13.88
N ARG A 174 6.78 14.32 12.76
CA ARG A 174 5.96 15.52 12.61
C ARG A 174 4.60 15.14 12.05
N THR A 175 3.57 15.10 12.88
CA THR A 175 2.21 14.82 12.43
C THR A 175 1.62 16.05 11.74
N LEU A 176 1.12 15.83 10.52
CA LEU A 176 0.44 16.86 9.76
C LEU A 176 -1.06 16.81 10.06
N GLU A 177 -1.64 17.99 10.34
CA GLU A 177 -3.08 18.13 10.52
C GLU A 177 -3.82 17.87 9.20
N LEU A 178 -5.01 17.27 9.30
CA LEU A 178 -5.80 16.83 8.14
C LEU A 178 -6.13 17.99 7.16
N GLU A 179 -6.31 19.19 7.67
CA GLU A 179 -6.57 20.39 6.86
C GLU A 179 -5.41 20.78 5.93
N HIS A 180 -4.17 20.40 6.28
CA HIS A 180 -2.99 20.65 5.47
C HIS A 180 -2.69 19.52 4.48
N GLY A 181 -3.26 18.34 4.70
CA GLY A 181 -3.15 17.22 3.78
C GLY A 181 -3.26 15.85 4.42
N ALA A 182 -3.52 14.89 3.57
CA ALA A 182 -3.62 13.48 3.92
C ALA A 182 -3.14 12.61 2.77
N VAL A 183 -3.09 11.31 2.98
CA VAL A 183 -2.86 10.33 1.92
C VAL A 183 -4.16 9.61 1.61
N LEU A 184 -4.53 9.62 0.33
CA LEU A 184 -5.67 8.91 -0.22
C LEU A 184 -5.25 7.50 -0.60
N HIS A 185 -5.88 6.47 -0.06
CA HIS A 185 -5.57 5.07 -0.35
C HIS A 185 -6.71 4.42 -1.13
N TYR A 186 -6.46 4.15 -2.40
CA TYR A 186 -7.46 3.67 -3.37
C TYR A 186 -7.80 2.19 -3.26
N GLN A 187 -7.00 1.39 -2.57
CA GLN A 187 -7.19 -0.06 -2.47
C GLN A 187 -8.61 -0.47 -2.11
N PHE A 188 -9.24 0.26 -1.17
CA PHE A 188 -10.56 -0.07 -0.64
C PHE A 188 -11.70 0.43 -1.54
N SER A 189 -11.40 1.22 -2.56
CA SER A 189 -12.35 1.62 -3.59
C SER A 189 -12.87 0.41 -4.37
N PHE A 190 -12.02 -0.63 -4.49
CA PHE A 190 -12.34 -1.95 -5.05
C PHE A 190 -12.69 -2.94 -3.97
N TYR A 191 -13.91 -2.94 -3.50
CA TYR A 191 -14.27 -3.73 -2.33
C TYR A 191 -14.07 -5.25 -2.50
N ASN A 192 -14.41 -5.82 -3.65
CA ASN A 192 -14.21 -7.24 -3.90
C ASN A 192 -12.72 -7.62 -3.90
N ASN A 193 -11.88 -6.77 -4.47
CA ASN A 193 -10.44 -6.95 -4.46
C ASN A 193 -9.87 -6.83 -3.04
N PHE A 194 -10.39 -5.88 -2.27
CA PHE A 194 -10.04 -5.72 -0.87
C PHE A 194 -10.33 -6.99 -0.05
N GLN A 195 -11.50 -7.60 -0.20
CA GLN A 195 -11.83 -8.85 0.50
C GLN A 195 -10.83 -9.97 0.18
N LEU A 196 -10.51 -10.16 -1.10
CA LEU A 196 -9.52 -11.18 -1.50
C LEU A 196 -8.12 -10.87 -0.96
N LYS A 197 -7.69 -9.59 -0.96
CA LYS A 197 -6.41 -9.19 -0.37
C LYS A 197 -6.37 -9.45 1.13
N GLN A 198 -7.47 -9.18 1.84
CA GLN A 198 -7.57 -9.49 3.27
C GLN A 198 -7.48 -11.00 3.53
N ALA A 199 -8.12 -11.83 2.69
CA ALA A 199 -7.99 -13.27 2.79
C ALA A 199 -6.55 -13.75 2.54
N TRP A 200 -5.89 -13.21 1.52
CA TRP A 200 -4.47 -13.47 1.26
C TRP A 200 -3.58 -13.11 2.46
N CYS A 201 -3.82 -11.95 3.08
CA CYS A 201 -3.14 -11.53 4.30
C CYS A 201 -3.37 -12.52 5.45
N GLN A 202 -4.61 -12.93 5.71
CA GLN A 202 -4.95 -13.89 6.77
C GLN A 202 -4.25 -15.23 6.58
N ILE A 203 -4.25 -15.74 5.35
CA ILE A 203 -3.61 -17.02 4.98
C ILE A 203 -2.10 -16.92 5.19
N GLY A 204 -1.46 -15.85 4.72
CA GLY A 204 -0.02 -15.61 4.89
C GLY A 204 0.37 -15.46 6.37
N GLU A 205 -0.41 -14.71 7.16
CA GLU A 205 -0.18 -14.59 8.62
C GLU A 205 -0.29 -15.95 9.33
N LEU A 206 -1.27 -16.78 8.96
CA LEU A 206 -1.41 -18.10 9.57
C LEU A 206 -0.22 -18.99 9.25
N VAL A 207 0.28 -18.98 8.02
CA VAL A 207 1.48 -19.72 7.64
C VAL A 207 2.71 -19.28 8.46
N GLN A 208 2.81 -17.99 8.75
CA GLN A 208 3.93 -17.46 9.53
C GLN A 208 3.82 -17.73 11.02
N LYS A 209 2.64 -17.48 11.61
CA LYS A 209 2.41 -17.55 13.06
C LYS A 209 2.00 -18.95 13.55
N GLY A 210 1.44 -19.78 12.66
CA GLY A 210 0.93 -21.12 12.99
C GLY A 210 -0.48 -21.11 13.57
N GLN A 211 -1.04 -22.31 13.76
CA GLN A 211 -2.45 -22.56 14.14
C GLN A 211 -2.89 -21.86 15.44
N GLY A 212 -1.98 -21.65 16.37
CA GLY A 212 -2.30 -20.94 17.63
C GLY A 212 -2.74 -19.49 17.45
N ALA A 213 -2.50 -18.88 16.29
CA ALA A 213 -2.82 -17.49 16.01
C ALA A 213 -4.20 -17.27 15.34
N ILE A 214 -4.96 -18.33 15.04
CA ILE A 214 -6.24 -18.24 14.30
C ILE A 214 -7.20 -17.24 14.95
N HIS A 215 -7.38 -17.29 16.26
CA HIS A 215 -8.30 -16.39 16.95
C HIS A 215 -7.85 -14.91 16.84
N GLU A 216 -6.57 -14.63 17.01
CA GLU A 216 -5.99 -13.30 16.83
C GLU A 216 -6.18 -12.79 15.40
N ILE A 217 -5.87 -13.64 14.41
CA ILE A 217 -6.01 -13.33 12.99
C ILE A 217 -7.47 -13.01 12.65
N ASN A 218 -8.40 -13.91 12.99
CA ASN A 218 -9.82 -13.70 12.72
C ASN A 218 -10.35 -12.43 13.41
N SER A 219 -9.95 -12.16 14.64
CA SER A 219 -10.34 -10.95 15.36
C SER A 219 -9.81 -9.69 14.69
N LYS A 220 -8.53 -9.67 14.30
CA LYS A 220 -7.89 -8.56 13.59
C LYS A 220 -8.61 -8.23 12.28
N TYR A 221 -8.97 -9.25 11.50
CA TYR A 221 -9.59 -9.07 10.18
C TYR A 221 -11.11 -9.01 10.21
N SER A 222 -11.78 -9.29 11.33
CA SER A 222 -13.25 -9.20 11.43
C SER A 222 -13.79 -7.81 11.10
N ILE A 223 -13.06 -6.76 11.45
CA ILE A 223 -13.41 -5.35 11.19
C ILE A 223 -13.46 -5.07 9.68
N THR A 224 -12.68 -5.79 8.89
CA THR A 224 -12.61 -5.59 7.44
C THR A 224 -13.83 -6.14 6.71
N MET A 225 -14.58 -7.05 7.36
CA MET A 225 -15.76 -7.71 6.81
C MET A 225 -17.06 -6.96 7.08
N LEU A 226 -17.02 -5.89 7.88
CA LEU A 226 -18.21 -5.07 8.16
C LEU A 226 -18.55 -4.21 6.93
N GLU A 227 -19.58 -4.60 6.21
CA GLU A 227 -20.14 -3.85 5.08
C GLU A 227 -21.23 -2.89 5.50
N ASP A 228 -22.03 -3.29 6.51
CA ASP A 228 -23.19 -2.56 6.95
C ASP A 228 -22.82 -1.50 8.00
N ASN A 229 -23.40 -0.31 7.86
CA ASN A 229 -23.25 0.81 8.78
C ASN A 229 -21.81 1.38 8.88
N VAL A 230 -21.03 1.28 7.82
CA VAL A 230 -19.74 1.96 7.73
C VAL A 230 -19.98 3.46 7.56
N GLY A 231 -19.51 4.26 8.52
CA GLY A 231 -19.50 5.72 8.38
C GLY A 231 -18.62 6.12 7.21
N MET A 232 -19.15 6.90 6.29
CA MET A 232 -18.42 7.46 5.15
C MET A 232 -18.60 8.96 5.07
N THR A 233 -17.56 9.66 4.67
CA THR A 233 -17.55 11.09 4.42
C THR A 233 -17.12 11.35 2.99
N GLN A 234 -17.85 12.22 2.30
CA GLN A 234 -17.41 12.72 1.00
C GLN A 234 -16.19 13.62 1.21
N MET A 235 -15.18 13.43 0.37
CA MET A 235 -14.00 14.30 0.40
C MET A 235 -14.36 15.71 -0.06
N PRO A 236 -13.72 16.76 0.50
CA PRO A 236 -13.72 18.10 -0.07
C PRO A 236 -13.21 18.06 -1.51
N GLU A 237 -13.84 18.81 -2.42
CA GLU A 237 -13.48 18.83 -3.83
C GLU A 237 -12.02 19.27 -4.04
N GLU A 238 -11.52 20.19 -3.23
CA GLU A 238 -10.15 20.67 -3.24
C GLU A 238 -9.10 19.60 -2.92
N TRP A 239 -9.49 18.47 -2.30
CA TRP A 239 -8.57 17.38 -2.00
C TRP A 239 -8.28 16.48 -3.21
N ILE A 240 -9.16 16.49 -4.20
CA ILE A 240 -9.06 15.67 -5.42
C ILE A 240 -9.00 16.49 -6.69
N GLU A 241 -8.93 17.82 -6.56
CA GLU A 241 -8.82 18.73 -7.69
C GLU A 241 -7.55 18.44 -8.51
N ASN A 242 -7.70 18.32 -9.82
CA ASN A 242 -6.60 18.02 -10.76
C ASN A 242 -5.92 16.64 -10.57
N ILE A 243 -6.47 15.76 -9.75
CA ILE A 243 -6.03 14.35 -9.70
C ILE A 243 -6.88 13.57 -10.72
N PRO A 244 -6.28 12.94 -11.74
CA PRO A 244 -7.00 12.00 -12.60
C PRO A 244 -7.35 10.77 -11.76
N LEU A 245 -8.60 10.70 -11.27
CA LEU A 245 -9.05 9.58 -10.45
C LEU A 245 -8.98 8.29 -11.26
N PRO A 246 -8.64 7.16 -10.62
CA PRO A 246 -8.62 5.87 -11.30
C PRO A 246 -10.01 5.54 -11.87
N ASP A 247 -10.04 5.12 -13.13
CA ASP A 247 -11.26 4.55 -13.70
C ASP A 247 -11.45 3.14 -13.13
N ILE A 248 -12.35 3.05 -12.18
CA ILE A 248 -12.67 1.81 -11.50
C ILE A 248 -13.98 1.29 -12.09
N PRO A 249 -13.94 0.26 -12.95
CA PRO A 249 -15.15 -0.36 -13.41
C PRO A 249 -15.85 -1.04 -12.22
N ASN A 250 -16.84 -0.34 -11.67
CA ASN A 250 -17.65 -0.84 -10.58
C ASN A 250 -18.35 -2.13 -11.02
N PHE A 251 -17.97 -3.26 -10.39
CA PHE A 251 -18.70 -4.54 -10.46
C PHE A 251 -18.72 -5.26 -11.81
N ASP A 252 -17.73 -5.06 -12.68
CA ASP A 252 -17.53 -5.97 -13.82
C ASP A 252 -16.87 -7.28 -13.32
N PRO A 253 -17.58 -8.43 -13.32
CA PRO A 253 -17.02 -9.70 -12.87
C PRO A 253 -15.80 -10.14 -13.69
N GLU A 254 -15.79 -9.89 -15.01
CA GLU A 254 -14.69 -10.25 -15.90
C GLU A 254 -13.44 -9.41 -15.58
N TRP A 255 -13.61 -8.13 -15.30
CA TRP A 255 -12.52 -7.25 -14.87
C TRP A 255 -11.96 -7.68 -13.51
N ASN A 256 -12.84 -8.00 -12.53
CA ASN A 256 -12.44 -8.48 -11.22
C ASN A 256 -11.62 -9.76 -11.32
N GLU A 257 -12.05 -10.75 -12.11
CA GLU A 257 -11.31 -11.99 -12.31
C GLU A 257 -9.92 -11.72 -12.89
N LYS A 258 -9.85 -10.91 -13.95
CA LYS A 258 -8.60 -10.52 -14.60
C LYS A 258 -7.66 -9.76 -13.66
N TYR A 259 -8.18 -8.87 -12.82
CA TYR A 259 -7.40 -8.12 -11.85
C TYR A 259 -6.86 -9.04 -10.73
N PHE A 260 -7.66 -9.93 -10.20
CA PHE A 260 -7.23 -10.91 -9.19
C PHE A 260 -6.12 -11.83 -9.71
N MET A 261 -6.25 -12.31 -10.93
CA MET A 261 -5.22 -13.12 -11.57
C MET A 261 -3.93 -12.34 -11.79
N ARG A 262 -4.02 -11.06 -12.17
CA ARG A 262 -2.86 -10.20 -12.38
C ARG A 262 -2.07 -9.92 -11.10
N LYS A 263 -2.74 -9.73 -9.96
CA LYS A 263 -2.05 -9.53 -8.66
C LYS A 263 -1.49 -10.82 -8.06
N ASN A 264 -1.67 -11.96 -8.68
CA ASN A 264 -1.26 -13.28 -8.18
C ASN A 264 -1.84 -13.62 -6.79
N LEU A 265 -2.94 -13.01 -6.39
CA LEU A 265 -3.52 -13.27 -5.06
C LEU A 265 -4.13 -14.66 -4.99
N LEU A 266 -4.97 -15.04 -5.97
CA LEU A 266 -5.54 -16.38 -6.03
C LEU A 266 -4.48 -17.47 -6.25
N PRO A 267 -3.55 -17.35 -7.21
CA PRO A 267 -2.46 -18.32 -7.36
C PRO A 267 -1.61 -18.47 -6.09
N ASP A 268 -1.30 -17.37 -5.40
CA ASP A 268 -0.56 -17.44 -4.15
C ASP A 268 -1.35 -18.13 -3.02
N ILE A 269 -2.64 -17.84 -2.91
CA ILE A 269 -3.53 -18.53 -1.97
C ILE A 269 -3.60 -20.04 -2.28
N TYR A 270 -3.80 -20.39 -3.55
CA TYR A 270 -3.89 -21.79 -3.96
C TYR A 270 -2.57 -22.53 -3.74
N ARG A 271 -1.43 -21.88 -3.95
CA ARG A 271 -0.11 -22.44 -3.61
C ARG A 271 -0.01 -22.78 -2.12
N HIS A 272 -0.51 -21.92 -1.23
CA HIS A 272 -0.58 -22.23 0.20
C HIS A 272 -1.52 -23.39 0.50
N PHE A 273 -2.66 -23.48 -0.21
CA PHE A 273 -3.57 -24.64 -0.06
C PHE A 273 -2.93 -25.95 -0.55
N ASP A 274 -2.14 -25.90 -1.62
CA ASP A 274 -1.43 -27.07 -2.14
C ASP A 274 -0.28 -27.50 -1.19
N GLU A 275 0.41 -26.54 -0.57
CA GLU A 275 1.56 -26.78 0.32
C GLU A 275 1.13 -27.28 1.71
N TYR A 276 0.08 -26.70 2.32
CA TYR A 276 -0.33 -26.95 3.70
C TYR A 276 -1.63 -27.79 3.81
N GLY A 277 -2.34 -27.98 2.70
CA GLY A 277 -3.69 -28.54 2.68
C GLY A 277 -4.77 -27.53 3.06
N VAL A 278 -5.93 -27.58 2.39
CA VAL A 278 -7.07 -26.66 2.63
C VAL A 278 -7.54 -26.74 4.09
N GLU A 279 -7.52 -27.93 4.67
CA GLU A 279 -7.93 -28.20 6.07
C GLU A 279 -7.11 -27.38 7.09
N TYR A 280 -5.85 -27.03 6.76
CA TYR A 280 -5.02 -26.16 7.60
C TYR A 280 -5.62 -24.77 7.81
N PHE A 281 -6.41 -24.28 6.87
CA PHE A 281 -7.00 -22.93 6.86
C PHE A 281 -8.49 -22.90 7.19
N LYS A 282 -9.12 -24.03 7.48
CA LYS A 282 -10.58 -24.18 7.61
C LYS A 282 -11.22 -23.22 8.62
N ASP A 283 -10.50 -22.88 9.69
CA ASP A 283 -10.99 -22.06 10.79
C ASP A 283 -10.73 -20.54 10.58
N LEU A 284 -10.15 -20.15 9.42
CA LEU A 284 -10.06 -18.75 9.04
C LEU A 284 -11.39 -18.21 8.50
N ASN A 285 -11.66 -16.92 8.75
CA ASN A 285 -12.85 -16.22 8.25
C ASN A 285 -12.71 -15.78 6.79
N VAL A 286 -12.30 -16.67 5.88
CA VAL A 286 -12.06 -16.34 4.46
C VAL A 286 -13.06 -17.02 3.51
N TRP A 287 -13.86 -17.96 4.00
CA TRP A 287 -14.69 -18.85 3.18
C TRP A 287 -16.01 -18.22 2.69
N HIS A 288 -16.27 -16.96 3.02
CA HIS A 288 -17.34 -16.20 2.39
C HIS A 288 -16.99 -15.81 0.93
N ILE A 289 -15.71 -15.84 0.54
CA ILE A 289 -15.24 -15.58 -0.82
C ILE A 289 -15.53 -16.81 -1.69
N PRO A 290 -16.34 -16.68 -2.77
CA PRO A 290 -16.80 -17.82 -3.57
C PRO A 290 -15.65 -18.68 -4.11
N GLN A 291 -14.60 -18.05 -4.67
CA GLN A 291 -13.44 -18.75 -5.26
C GLN A 291 -12.69 -19.62 -4.23
N LEU A 292 -12.64 -19.18 -2.96
CA LEU A 292 -11.99 -19.95 -1.90
C LEU A 292 -12.91 -21.07 -1.38
N ARG A 293 -14.22 -20.79 -1.28
CA ARG A 293 -15.22 -21.78 -0.83
C ARG A 293 -15.26 -23.01 -1.72
N GLU A 294 -15.11 -22.85 -3.02
CA GLU A 294 -15.04 -23.97 -3.97
C GLU A 294 -13.91 -24.94 -3.63
N LYS A 295 -12.76 -24.43 -3.17
CA LYS A 295 -11.61 -25.25 -2.77
C LYS A 295 -11.84 -26.00 -1.45
N LEU A 296 -12.63 -25.45 -0.53
CA LEU A 296 -12.98 -26.14 0.73
C LEU A 296 -13.93 -27.32 0.49
N ASN A 297 -14.75 -27.26 -0.55
CA ASN A 297 -15.76 -28.27 -0.88
C ASN A 297 -15.27 -29.33 -1.90
N ALA A 298 -14.07 -29.18 -2.45
CA ALA A 298 -13.47 -30.08 -3.41
C ALA A 298 -12.63 -31.17 -2.74
#